data_c3cc76525261472f31369bf3ca74c949
#
_entry.id   c3cc76525261472f31369bf3ca74c949
#
_cell.length_a   1.000
_cell.length_b   1.000
_cell.length_c   1.000
_cell.angle_alpha   90.00
_cell.angle_beta   90.00
_cell.angle_gamma   90.00
#
_symmetry.space_group_name_H-M   'P 1'
#
loop_
_entity.id
_entity.type
_entity.pdbx_description
1 polymer ?
#
loop_
_entity_poly.entity_id
_entity_poly.type
_entity_poly.pdbx_seq_one_letter_code
_entity_poly.pdbx_strand_id
1 'polypeptide(L)'
;MAIVTGMAQALIPANIGPISIEYETMGEATNPAILLIQGFGAQLINWPDQFCQMLVNQGFYVIRFDNRDCGLSTKLDGVVVDPNAVFAAALTGQEIPPVPYTLSDLAQDAVELLNHLGLGTAHILGASMGGMIAQTLVIEHPERARSLISLYSVTGEFEIGAPTAEAAEALLGPPPTDRQAYIDASPKYGVWQSKRYFDEVAVKREAARAFDRSFYPEGSSRQLAAIYASGSRAEELQKLQTPTLVIHGTDDTLLPPDGGKRTAELVPGSTFLLVADMGHDLPEPLLPLITGAMAAHMKLAEWQRATGH
;
A
#
# COMPACT_ATOMS: atom_id res chain seq x y z
N MET A 1 22.91 4.66 7.87
CA MET A 1 22.92 4.52 6.41
C MET A 1 22.26 5.73 5.79
N ALA A 2 22.77 6.25 4.65
CA ALA A 2 22.19 7.46 4.05
C ALA A 2 20.85 7.11 3.39
N ILE A 3 19.81 7.90 3.71
CA ILE A 3 18.57 7.95 2.96
C ILE A 3 18.79 8.95 1.83
N VAL A 4 18.49 8.56 0.59
CA VAL A 4 18.50 9.44 -0.56
C VAL A 4 17.07 9.80 -0.91
N THR A 5 16.75 11.09 -0.91
CA THR A 5 15.45 11.62 -1.30
C THR A 5 15.49 12.15 -2.73
N GLY A 6 14.38 12.08 -3.44
CA GLY A 6 14.25 12.60 -4.80
C GLY A 6 12.80 12.75 -5.24
N MET A 7 12.62 13.37 -6.40
CA MET A 7 11.33 13.55 -7.08
C MET A 7 11.37 12.89 -8.45
N ALA A 8 10.46 11.97 -8.72
CA ALA A 8 10.22 11.40 -10.04
C ALA A 8 9.07 12.14 -10.74
N GLN A 9 9.14 12.27 -12.06
CA GLN A 9 8.03 12.77 -12.88
C GLN A 9 7.33 11.55 -13.51
N ALA A 10 6.07 11.33 -13.16
CA ALA A 10 5.23 10.34 -13.83
C ALA A 10 4.51 11.02 -15.01
N LEU A 11 4.58 10.36 -16.18
CA LEU A 11 3.84 10.77 -17.36
C LEU A 11 2.41 10.25 -17.23
N ILE A 12 1.44 11.18 -17.15
CA ILE A 12 0.03 10.84 -17.02
C ILE A 12 -0.74 11.24 -18.26
N PRO A 13 -1.88 10.57 -18.55
CA PRO A 13 -2.79 10.98 -19.61
C PRO A 13 -3.15 12.46 -19.48
N ALA A 14 -3.29 13.13 -20.63
CA ALA A 14 -3.33 14.58 -20.85
C ALA A 14 -4.32 15.43 -20.02
N ASN A 15 -5.13 14.81 -19.16
CA ASN A 15 -6.25 15.47 -18.48
C ASN A 15 -5.89 16.09 -17.12
N ILE A 16 -4.77 15.67 -16.50
CA ILE A 16 -4.47 16.02 -15.10
C ILE A 16 -3.14 16.78 -14.97
N GLY A 17 -2.31 16.76 -16.01
CA GLY A 17 -0.97 17.37 -15.99
C GLY A 17 0.10 16.42 -15.41
N PRO A 18 1.37 16.87 -15.34
CA PRO A 18 2.47 16.03 -14.85
C PRO A 18 2.30 15.76 -13.36
N ILE A 19 2.48 14.49 -12.96
CA ILE A 19 2.54 14.08 -11.56
C ILE A 19 3.99 13.97 -11.12
N SER A 20 4.32 14.59 -10.01
CA SER A 20 5.61 14.43 -9.33
C SER A 20 5.42 13.49 -8.16
N ILE A 21 6.27 12.46 -8.07
CA ILE A 21 6.27 11.46 -7.00
C ILE A 21 7.49 11.68 -6.13
N GLU A 22 7.26 11.99 -4.86
CA GLU A 22 8.29 12.06 -3.83
C GLU A 22 8.68 10.65 -3.40
N TYR A 23 9.98 10.37 -3.34
CA TYR A 23 10.50 9.06 -2.95
C TYR A 23 11.76 9.15 -2.09
N GLU A 24 12.04 8.06 -1.39
CA GLU A 24 13.27 7.81 -0.67
C GLU A 24 13.85 6.45 -1.04
N THR A 25 15.17 6.36 -1.08
CA THR A 25 15.88 5.11 -1.31
C THR A 25 16.89 4.82 -0.20
N MET A 26 17.07 3.55 0.11
CA MET A 26 17.99 3.05 1.13
C MET A 26 18.67 1.77 0.64
N GLY A 27 19.92 1.60 0.94
CA GLY A 27 20.70 0.43 0.51
C GLY A 27 21.55 0.72 -0.72
N GLU A 28 22.18 -0.34 -1.24
CA GLU A 28 23.04 -0.28 -2.42
C GLU A 28 22.20 -0.47 -3.68
N ALA A 29 22.26 0.48 -4.62
CA ALA A 29 21.48 0.45 -5.86
C ALA A 29 21.78 -0.76 -6.77
N THR A 30 22.88 -1.47 -6.51
CA THR A 30 23.25 -2.71 -7.21
C THR A 30 22.54 -3.96 -6.68
N ASN A 31 21.90 -3.85 -5.52
CA ASN A 31 21.11 -4.94 -4.94
C ASN A 31 19.75 -5.08 -5.61
N PRO A 32 19.10 -6.26 -5.51
CA PRO A 32 17.72 -6.40 -5.95
C PRO A 32 16.80 -5.36 -5.30
N ALA A 33 16.05 -4.63 -6.13
CA ALA A 33 15.18 -3.57 -5.65
C ALA A 33 13.87 -4.13 -5.06
N ILE A 34 13.38 -3.49 -3.99
CA ILE A 34 12.03 -3.66 -3.46
C ILE A 34 11.33 -2.30 -3.42
N LEU A 35 10.17 -2.21 -4.09
CA LEU A 35 9.31 -1.04 -4.11
C LEU A 35 8.20 -1.20 -3.07
N LEU A 36 8.11 -0.24 -2.13
CA LEU A 36 7.14 -0.22 -1.04
C LEU A 36 6.00 0.76 -1.36
N ILE A 37 4.79 0.24 -1.58
CA ILE A 37 3.59 1.01 -1.92
C ILE A 37 2.72 1.13 -0.67
N GLN A 38 2.52 2.37 -0.20
CA GLN A 38 1.78 2.66 1.03
C GLN A 38 0.25 2.63 0.81
N GLY A 39 -0.47 2.44 1.92
CA GLY A 39 -1.93 2.39 1.94
C GLY A 39 -2.62 3.75 1.83
N PHE A 40 -3.93 3.73 1.99
CA PHE A 40 -4.84 4.86 1.94
C PHE A 40 -4.44 6.00 2.90
N GLY A 41 -4.25 7.20 2.34
CA GLY A 41 -3.90 8.41 3.11
C GLY A 41 -2.54 8.37 3.80
N ALA A 42 -1.77 7.28 3.66
CA ALA A 42 -0.51 7.09 4.36
C ALA A 42 0.68 7.57 3.52
N GLN A 43 1.61 8.26 4.19
CA GLN A 43 2.82 8.79 3.58
C GLN A 43 3.96 7.76 3.59
N LEU A 44 5.00 7.96 2.77
CA LEU A 44 6.18 7.07 2.72
C LEU A 44 6.83 6.85 4.10
N ILE A 45 6.74 7.84 5.00
CA ILE A 45 7.27 7.77 6.36
C ILE A 45 6.49 6.81 7.28
N ASN A 46 5.30 6.35 6.87
CA ASN A 46 4.55 5.33 7.60
C ASN A 46 5.13 3.90 7.40
N TRP A 47 6.06 3.70 6.45
CA TRP A 47 6.99 2.58 6.51
C TRP A 47 8.05 2.88 7.58
N PRO A 48 8.09 2.15 8.72
CA PRO A 48 9.07 2.42 9.77
C PRO A 48 10.49 2.31 9.25
N ASP A 49 11.36 3.24 9.62
CA ASP A 49 12.77 3.24 9.18
C ASP A 49 13.48 1.94 9.59
N GLN A 50 13.12 1.38 10.76
CA GLN A 50 13.62 0.08 11.23
C GLN A 50 13.21 -1.06 10.29
N PHE A 51 11.95 -1.08 9.82
CA PHE A 51 11.47 -2.05 8.84
C PHE A 51 12.28 -1.97 7.54
N CYS A 52 12.46 -0.77 7.01
CA CYS A 52 13.25 -0.54 5.80
C CYS A 52 14.71 -0.96 6.01
N GLN A 53 15.32 -0.62 7.16
CA GLN A 53 16.69 -1.01 7.48
C GLN A 53 16.86 -2.53 7.59
N MET A 54 15.86 -3.24 8.12
CA MET A 54 15.90 -4.71 8.16
C MET A 54 15.91 -5.33 6.76
N LEU A 55 15.17 -4.78 5.82
CA LEU A 55 15.19 -5.22 4.41
C LEU A 55 16.54 -4.90 3.75
N VAL A 56 17.09 -3.72 4.01
CA VAL A 56 18.45 -3.37 3.54
C VAL A 56 19.50 -4.34 4.08
N ASN A 57 19.41 -4.70 5.37
CA ASN A 57 20.34 -5.66 5.99
C ASN A 57 20.20 -7.07 5.43
N GLN A 58 19.05 -7.39 4.78
CA GLN A 58 18.84 -8.63 4.04
C GLN A 58 19.40 -8.60 2.61
N GLY A 59 19.96 -7.45 2.17
CA GLY A 59 20.60 -7.29 0.87
C GLY A 59 19.68 -6.73 -0.21
N PHE A 60 18.66 -5.95 0.14
CA PHE A 60 17.75 -5.31 -0.82
C PHE A 60 18.01 -3.80 -0.93
N TYR A 61 17.75 -3.24 -2.11
CA TYR A 61 17.64 -1.82 -2.35
C TYR A 61 16.21 -1.40 -2.15
N VAL A 62 15.92 -0.68 -1.06
CA VAL A 62 14.57 -0.33 -0.63
C VAL A 62 14.18 1.02 -1.19
N ILE A 63 13.00 1.09 -1.81
CA ILE A 63 12.40 2.29 -2.38
C ILE A 63 11.02 2.46 -1.73
N ARG A 64 10.76 3.61 -1.10
CA ARG A 64 9.45 4.01 -0.59
C ARG A 64 9.05 5.36 -1.16
N PHE A 65 7.77 5.58 -1.39
CA PHE A 65 7.30 6.80 -2.02
C PHE A 65 5.91 7.22 -1.51
N ASP A 66 5.57 8.48 -1.69
CA ASP A 66 4.23 9.00 -1.47
C ASP A 66 3.37 8.78 -2.72
N ASN A 67 2.24 8.12 -2.59
CA ASN A 67 1.25 8.08 -3.67
C ASN A 67 0.78 9.50 -4.04
N ARG A 68 0.27 9.71 -5.27
CA ARG A 68 -0.40 10.98 -5.61
C ARG A 68 -1.49 11.29 -4.58
N ASP A 69 -1.78 12.56 -4.38
CA ASP A 69 -2.73 13.06 -3.38
C ASP A 69 -2.33 12.78 -1.92
N CYS A 70 -1.07 12.42 -1.68
CA CYS A 70 -0.55 12.15 -0.34
C CYS A 70 0.87 12.69 -0.17
N GLY A 71 1.27 12.97 1.05
CA GLY A 71 2.63 13.37 1.39
C GLY A 71 3.13 14.58 0.63
N LEU A 72 4.30 14.48 0.01
CA LEU A 72 4.90 15.55 -0.79
C LEU A 72 4.75 15.32 -2.31
N SER A 73 4.10 14.24 -2.72
CA SER A 73 3.72 14.02 -4.11
C SER A 73 2.64 14.99 -4.57
N THR A 74 2.42 15.08 -5.89
CA THR A 74 1.41 15.97 -6.50
C THR A 74 0.04 15.76 -5.88
N LYS A 75 -0.62 16.86 -5.60
CA LYS A 75 -1.99 16.96 -5.11
C LYS A 75 -2.88 17.53 -6.19
N LEU A 76 -4.05 16.94 -6.38
CA LEU A 76 -5.05 17.37 -7.36
C LEU A 76 -5.97 18.43 -6.73
N ASP A 77 -5.41 19.61 -6.41
CA ASP A 77 -6.12 20.70 -5.78
C ASP A 77 -7.36 21.11 -6.60
N GLY A 78 -8.49 21.29 -5.92
CA GLY A 78 -9.75 21.70 -6.53
C GLY A 78 -10.51 20.60 -7.28
N VAL A 79 -9.93 19.39 -7.44
CA VAL A 79 -10.63 18.25 -8.05
C VAL A 79 -11.51 17.57 -7.00
N VAL A 80 -12.82 17.72 -7.13
CA VAL A 80 -13.83 17.18 -6.21
C VAL A 80 -14.38 15.87 -6.76
N VAL A 81 -14.53 14.87 -5.88
CA VAL A 81 -15.20 13.60 -6.15
C VAL A 81 -16.07 13.24 -4.94
N ASP A 82 -17.20 12.59 -5.19
CA ASP A 82 -18.03 11.98 -4.13
C ASP A 82 -17.75 10.46 -4.09
N PRO A 83 -16.92 9.98 -3.16
CA PRO A 83 -16.62 8.55 -3.06
C PRO A 83 -17.83 7.70 -2.69
N ASN A 84 -18.84 8.27 -2.01
CA ASN A 84 -20.06 7.53 -1.67
C ASN A 84 -20.93 7.27 -2.91
N ALA A 85 -21.00 8.24 -3.83
CA ALA A 85 -21.67 8.04 -5.11
C ALA A 85 -20.96 6.97 -5.95
N VAL A 86 -19.63 6.97 -5.97
CA VAL A 86 -18.82 5.95 -6.66
C VAL A 86 -19.05 4.56 -6.02
N PHE A 87 -19.01 4.48 -4.69
CA PHE A 87 -19.27 3.23 -3.96
C PHE A 87 -20.68 2.67 -4.25
N ALA A 88 -21.71 3.52 -4.18
CA ALA A 88 -23.10 3.09 -4.43
C ALA A 88 -23.26 2.57 -5.87
N ALA A 89 -22.67 3.23 -6.86
CA ALA A 89 -22.71 2.79 -8.25
C ALA A 89 -21.98 1.44 -8.42
N ALA A 90 -20.78 1.30 -7.85
CA ALA A 90 -20.01 0.07 -7.90
C ALA A 90 -20.74 -1.11 -7.24
N LEU A 91 -21.34 -0.88 -6.06
CA LEU A 91 -22.09 -1.91 -5.33
C LEU A 91 -23.35 -2.39 -6.08
N THR A 92 -24.00 -1.50 -6.80
CA THR A 92 -25.25 -1.80 -7.52
C THR A 92 -25.05 -2.15 -8.99
N GLY A 93 -23.80 -2.21 -9.47
CA GLY A 93 -23.49 -2.48 -10.88
C GLY A 93 -23.95 -1.39 -11.84
N GLN A 94 -24.12 -0.16 -11.36
CA GLN A 94 -24.45 1.01 -12.17
C GLN A 94 -23.16 1.61 -12.82
N GLU A 95 -23.37 2.51 -13.78
CA GLU A 95 -22.27 3.25 -14.38
C GLU A 95 -21.51 4.05 -13.32
N ILE A 96 -20.19 3.83 -13.24
CA ILE A 96 -19.32 4.50 -12.27
C ILE A 96 -19.21 5.99 -12.64
N PRO A 97 -19.51 6.92 -11.72
CA PRO A 97 -19.25 8.34 -11.94
C PRO A 97 -17.80 8.60 -12.29
N PRO A 98 -17.48 9.65 -13.07
CA PRO A 98 -16.10 10.00 -13.39
C PRO A 98 -15.25 10.18 -12.15
N VAL A 99 -14.09 9.50 -12.11
CA VAL A 99 -13.07 9.63 -11.07
C VAL A 99 -11.80 10.22 -11.67
N PRO A 100 -11.00 10.98 -10.90
CA PRO A 100 -9.80 11.62 -11.43
C PRO A 100 -8.68 10.63 -11.78
N TYR A 101 -8.66 9.48 -11.12
CA TYR A 101 -7.72 8.38 -11.35
C TYR A 101 -8.26 7.08 -10.73
N THR A 102 -7.63 5.97 -11.08
CA THR A 102 -7.94 4.61 -10.62
C THR A 102 -6.72 3.96 -9.96
N LEU A 103 -6.84 2.70 -9.50
CA LEU A 103 -5.67 1.93 -9.04
C LEU A 103 -4.68 1.65 -10.18
N SER A 104 -5.13 1.57 -11.43
CA SER A 104 -4.27 1.43 -12.61
C SER A 104 -3.36 2.65 -12.79
N ASP A 105 -3.89 3.86 -12.61
CA ASP A 105 -3.08 5.09 -12.66
C ASP A 105 -2.05 5.15 -11.53
N LEU A 106 -2.41 4.69 -10.32
CA LEU A 106 -1.47 4.60 -9.19
C LEU A 106 -0.39 3.52 -9.41
N ALA A 107 -0.75 2.42 -10.08
CA ALA A 107 0.20 1.38 -10.50
C ALA A 107 1.16 1.93 -11.57
N GLN A 108 0.66 2.72 -12.52
CA GLN A 108 1.49 3.39 -13.52
C GLN A 108 2.46 4.38 -12.88
N ASP A 109 2.07 5.15 -11.85
CA ASP A 109 3.01 6.01 -11.10
C ASP A 109 4.18 5.21 -10.52
N ALA A 110 3.89 4.05 -9.95
CA ALA A 110 4.91 3.15 -9.40
C ALA A 110 5.86 2.63 -10.50
N VAL A 111 5.33 2.31 -11.67
CA VAL A 111 6.14 1.91 -12.85
C VAL A 111 7.02 3.07 -13.34
N GLU A 112 6.48 4.29 -13.40
CA GLU A 112 7.25 5.46 -13.82
C GLU A 112 8.35 5.83 -12.80
N LEU A 113 8.11 5.62 -11.51
CA LEU A 113 9.16 5.74 -10.50
C LEU A 113 10.30 4.73 -10.75
N LEU A 114 10.00 3.48 -11.08
CA LEU A 114 11.01 2.49 -11.46
C LEU A 114 11.78 2.94 -12.73
N ASN A 115 11.10 3.48 -13.72
CA ASN A 115 11.71 4.02 -14.94
C ASN A 115 12.65 5.18 -14.63
N HIS A 116 12.23 6.12 -13.79
CA HIS A 116 13.04 7.26 -13.33
C HIS A 116 14.33 6.80 -12.65
N LEU A 117 14.25 5.74 -11.85
CA LEU A 117 15.41 5.15 -11.14
C LEU A 117 16.28 4.24 -12.04
N GLY A 118 15.92 4.05 -13.31
CA GLY A 118 16.61 3.16 -14.23
C GLY A 118 16.48 1.67 -13.90
N LEU A 119 15.42 1.31 -13.16
CA LEU A 119 15.18 -0.06 -12.70
C LEU A 119 14.21 -0.78 -13.65
N GLY A 120 14.67 -1.84 -14.28
CA GLY A 120 13.83 -2.67 -15.15
C GLY A 120 12.78 -3.47 -14.38
N THR A 121 13.14 -3.98 -13.21
CA THR A 121 12.27 -4.83 -12.38
C THR A 121 12.52 -4.60 -10.89
N ALA A 122 11.50 -4.85 -10.05
CA ALA A 122 11.61 -4.84 -8.59
C ALA A 122 10.72 -5.92 -7.96
N HIS A 123 10.98 -6.29 -6.71
CA HIS A 123 9.98 -6.91 -5.85
C HIS A 123 8.95 -5.85 -5.49
N ILE A 124 7.67 -6.19 -5.58
CA ILE A 124 6.57 -5.23 -5.34
C ILE A 124 5.90 -5.58 -4.01
N LEU A 125 6.03 -4.71 -3.02
CA LEU A 125 5.36 -4.82 -1.72
C LEU A 125 4.31 -3.72 -1.61
N GLY A 126 3.08 -4.09 -1.36
CA GLY A 126 2.01 -3.14 -1.09
C GLY A 126 1.26 -3.47 0.18
N ALA A 127 0.94 -2.44 0.97
CA ALA A 127 0.17 -2.52 2.21
C ALA A 127 -1.23 -1.92 2.03
N SER A 128 -2.29 -2.63 2.43
CA SER A 128 -3.67 -2.11 2.37
C SER A 128 -4.07 -1.69 0.95
N MET A 129 -4.48 -0.43 0.71
CA MET A 129 -4.65 0.12 -0.65
C MET A 129 -3.38 -0.08 -1.50
N GLY A 130 -2.19 0.07 -0.91
CA GLY A 130 -0.93 -0.21 -1.61
C GLY A 130 -0.81 -1.66 -2.08
N GLY A 131 -1.41 -2.61 -1.35
CA GLY A 131 -1.53 -4.01 -1.79
C GLY A 131 -2.47 -4.16 -2.99
N MET A 132 -3.55 -3.39 -3.03
CA MET A 132 -4.45 -3.34 -4.19
C MET A 132 -3.71 -2.76 -5.42
N ILE A 133 -2.93 -1.69 -5.23
CA ILE A 133 -2.08 -1.10 -6.27
C ILE A 133 -1.00 -2.10 -6.72
N ALA A 134 -0.34 -2.80 -5.79
CA ALA A 134 0.65 -3.81 -6.09
C ALA A 134 0.07 -4.98 -6.90
N GLN A 135 -1.13 -5.47 -6.54
CA GLN A 135 -1.87 -6.46 -7.32
C GLN A 135 -2.14 -5.95 -8.74
N THR A 136 -2.65 -4.72 -8.89
CA THR A 136 -2.92 -4.09 -10.18
C THR A 136 -1.63 -3.98 -11.01
N LEU A 137 -0.53 -3.52 -10.40
CA LEU A 137 0.77 -3.42 -11.07
C LEU A 137 1.24 -4.76 -11.63
N VAL A 138 1.20 -5.82 -10.84
CA VAL A 138 1.69 -7.12 -11.31
C VAL A 138 0.78 -7.80 -12.33
N ILE A 139 -0.50 -7.43 -12.36
CA ILE A 139 -1.47 -7.85 -13.37
C ILE A 139 -1.21 -7.13 -14.70
N GLU A 140 -1.06 -5.81 -14.67
CA GLU A 140 -0.95 -4.97 -15.86
C GLU A 140 0.50 -4.92 -16.42
N HIS A 141 1.50 -5.05 -15.53
CA HIS A 141 2.93 -4.96 -15.86
C HIS A 141 3.73 -6.13 -15.26
N PRO A 142 3.40 -7.40 -15.57
CA PRO A 142 4.06 -8.56 -14.97
C PRO A 142 5.57 -8.61 -15.23
N GLU A 143 6.04 -8.02 -16.33
CA GLU A 143 7.46 -7.91 -16.69
C GLU A 143 8.25 -7.00 -15.72
N ARG A 144 7.57 -6.14 -14.96
CA ARG A 144 8.20 -5.22 -14.00
C ARG A 144 8.35 -5.84 -12.62
N ALA A 145 7.65 -6.94 -12.35
CA ALA A 145 7.61 -7.58 -11.03
C ALA A 145 8.53 -8.81 -10.96
N ARG A 146 9.38 -8.85 -9.94
CA ARG A 146 10.15 -10.06 -9.57
C ARG A 146 9.36 -10.97 -8.65
N SER A 147 8.60 -10.40 -7.74
CA SER A 147 7.61 -11.05 -6.89
C SER A 147 6.61 -10.03 -6.37
N LEU A 148 5.46 -10.51 -5.91
CA LEU A 148 4.44 -9.73 -5.20
C LEU A 148 4.45 -10.07 -3.72
N ILE A 149 4.36 -9.05 -2.86
CA ILE A 149 4.05 -9.19 -1.44
C ILE A 149 2.80 -8.35 -1.16
N SER A 150 1.68 -9.00 -0.86
CA SER A 150 0.41 -8.38 -0.50
C SER A 150 0.27 -8.40 1.02
N LEU A 151 0.37 -7.24 1.65
CA LEU A 151 0.37 -7.07 3.10
C LEU A 151 -0.98 -6.48 3.54
N TYR A 152 -1.71 -7.19 4.40
CA TYR A 152 -3.05 -6.85 4.93
C TYR A 152 -3.94 -6.12 3.91
N SER A 153 -4.17 -6.76 2.75
CA SER A 153 -4.93 -6.22 1.63
C SER A 153 -6.01 -7.20 1.14
N VAL A 154 -6.82 -6.74 0.19
CA VAL A 154 -7.97 -7.48 -0.35
C VAL A 154 -7.99 -7.47 -1.88
N THR A 155 -8.82 -8.34 -2.45
CA THR A 155 -9.00 -8.51 -3.91
C THR A 155 -9.89 -7.45 -4.57
N GLY A 156 -10.66 -6.70 -3.77
CA GLY A 156 -11.67 -5.76 -4.24
C GLY A 156 -13.07 -6.37 -4.40
N GLU A 157 -13.28 -7.62 -3.99
CA GLU A 157 -14.61 -8.22 -3.84
C GLU A 157 -15.30 -7.59 -2.61
N PHE A 158 -16.48 -7.00 -2.76
CA PHE A 158 -17.13 -6.18 -1.71
C PHE A 158 -17.46 -6.95 -0.42
N GLU A 159 -17.75 -8.24 -0.54
CA GLU A 159 -18.16 -9.08 0.60
C GLU A 159 -16.96 -9.71 1.34
N ILE A 160 -15.75 -9.60 0.77
CA ILE A 160 -14.54 -10.25 1.29
C ILE A 160 -13.61 -9.20 1.91
N GLY A 161 -13.24 -9.41 3.16
CA GLY A 161 -12.39 -8.46 3.88
C GLY A 161 -13.11 -7.14 4.19
N ALA A 162 -14.43 -7.17 4.35
CA ALA A 162 -15.22 -5.99 4.69
C ALA A 162 -14.90 -5.52 6.13
N PRO A 163 -14.71 -4.21 6.36
CA PRO A 163 -14.38 -3.68 7.67
C PRO A 163 -15.51 -3.93 8.69
N THR A 164 -15.15 -4.08 9.97
CA THR A 164 -16.14 -3.99 11.04
C THR A 164 -16.80 -2.60 11.05
N ALA A 165 -18.00 -2.48 11.59
CA ALA A 165 -18.70 -1.19 11.66
C ALA A 165 -17.88 -0.12 12.38
N GLU A 166 -17.21 -0.49 13.48
CA GLU A 166 -16.35 0.40 14.26
C GLU A 166 -15.11 0.86 13.47
N ALA A 167 -14.46 -0.06 12.75
CA ALA A 167 -13.33 0.27 11.89
C ALA A 167 -13.75 1.18 10.72
N ALA A 168 -14.88 0.92 10.08
CA ALA A 168 -15.41 1.76 9.02
C ALA A 168 -15.73 3.18 9.51
N GLU A 169 -16.38 3.33 10.68
CA GLU A 169 -16.63 4.62 11.30
C GLU A 169 -15.35 5.39 11.60
N ALA A 170 -14.34 4.72 12.15
CA ALA A 170 -13.06 5.34 12.45
C ALA A 170 -12.31 5.80 11.18
N LEU A 171 -12.39 5.02 10.08
CA LEU A 171 -11.73 5.35 8.80
C LEU A 171 -12.42 6.51 8.08
N LEU A 172 -13.76 6.45 7.96
CA LEU A 172 -14.53 7.35 7.11
C LEU A 172 -14.90 8.67 7.80
N GLY A 173 -14.71 8.75 9.13
CA GLY A 173 -14.92 9.98 9.88
C GLY A 173 -13.93 11.07 9.44
N PRO A 174 -14.39 12.34 9.26
CA PRO A 174 -13.51 13.42 8.86
C PRO A 174 -12.41 13.62 9.91
N PRO A 175 -11.13 13.76 9.50
CA PRO A 175 -10.06 14.04 10.43
C PRO A 175 -10.18 15.47 10.94
N PRO A 176 -9.81 15.73 12.23
CA PRO A 176 -9.68 17.09 12.73
C PRO A 176 -8.62 17.85 11.91
N THR A 177 -8.88 19.15 11.64
CA THR A 177 -7.98 20.01 10.88
C THR A 177 -6.96 20.74 11.76
N ASP A 178 -7.25 20.87 13.06
CA ASP A 178 -6.29 21.38 14.05
C ASP A 178 -5.27 20.29 14.39
N ARG A 179 -3.99 20.67 14.42
CA ARG A 179 -2.86 19.74 14.66
C ARG A 179 -3.00 18.97 15.96
N GLN A 180 -3.29 19.67 17.07
CA GLN A 180 -3.37 18.99 18.36
C GLN A 180 -4.59 18.07 18.44
N ALA A 181 -5.74 18.52 17.92
CA ALA A 181 -6.93 17.71 17.85
C ALA A 181 -6.73 16.48 16.96
N TYR A 182 -5.97 16.59 15.86
CA TYR A 182 -5.60 15.46 15.00
C TYR A 182 -4.77 14.42 15.76
N ILE A 183 -3.75 14.88 16.49
CA ILE A 183 -2.88 14.00 17.30
C ILE A 183 -3.70 13.33 18.40
N ASP A 184 -4.54 14.07 19.12
CA ASP A 184 -5.34 13.54 20.22
C ASP A 184 -6.43 12.54 19.74
N ALA A 185 -6.91 12.70 18.51
CA ALA A 185 -7.87 11.78 17.90
C ALA A 185 -7.22 10.52 17.31
N SER A 186 -5.90 10.51 17.08
CA SER A 186 -5.22 9.40 16.38
C SER A 186 -5.35 8.03 17.08
N PRO A 187 -5.47 7.92 18.43
CA PRO A 187 -5.69 6.62 19.07
C PRO A 187 -6.98 5.88 18.65
N LYS A 188 -7.96 6.59 18.07
CA LYS A 188 -9.17 5.94 17.53
C LYS A 188 -8.82 4.86 16.48
N TYR A 189 -7.71 5.00 15.77
CA TYR A 189 -7.23 4.05 14.79
C TYR A 189 -6.66 2.76 15.40
N GLY A 190 -6.50 2.71 16.74
CA GLY A 190 -6.16 1.49 17.47
C GLY A 190 -7.20 0.38 17.33
N VAL A 191 -8.43 0.71 16.88
CA VAL A 191 -9.50 -0.29 16.65
C VAL A 191 -9.06 -1.41 15.71
N TRP A 192 -8.22 -1.14 14.73
CA TRP A 192 -7.71 -2.13 13.78
C TRP A 192 -6.25 -2.51 13.96
N GLN A 193 -5.54 -1.87 14.90
CA GLN A 193 -4.14 -2.19 15.17
C GLN A 193 -4.01 -3.43 16.06
N SER A 194 -2.79 -3.94 16.19
CA SER A 194 -2.46 -5.00 17.11
C SER A 194 -2.97 -4.68 18.53
N LYS A 195 -3.77 -5.57 19.10
CA LYS A 195 -4.27 -5.38 20.47
C LYS A 195 -3.18 -5.55 21.51
N ARG A 196 -2.24 -6.45 21.24
CA ARG A 196 -1.15 -6.79 22.15
C ARG A 196 -0.04 -5.76 22.16
N TYR A 197 0.24 -5.13 21.03
CA TYR A 197 1.39 -4.25 20.86
C TYR A 197 0.97 -2.78 20.62
N PHE A 198 -0.29 -2.44 20.83
CA PHE A 198 -0.77 -1.07 20.71
C PHE A 198 -0.05 -0.14 21.68
N ASP A 199 0.57 0.92 21.14
CA ASP A 199 1.26 1.97 21.90
C ASP A 199 0.69 3.34 21.52
N GLU A 200 -0.19 3.88 22.38
CA GLU A 200 -0.83 5.18 22.16
C GLU A 200 0.18 6.32 22.02
N VAL A 201 1.30 6.25 22.75
CA VAL A 201 2.34 7.31 22.71
C VAL A 201 3.03 7.28 21.34
N ALA A 202 3.35 6.08 20.84
CA ALA A 202 3.91 5.92 19.51
C ALA A 202 2.94 6.38 18.43
N VAL A 203 1.66 6.02 18.53
CA VAL A 203 0.61 6.43 17.57
C VAL A 203 0.50 7.96 17.51
N LYS A 204 0.44 8.65 18.65
CA LYS A 204 0.39 10.12 18.69
C LYS A 204 1.66 10.77 18.13
N ARG A 205 2.83 10.20 18.40
CA ARG A 205 4.10 10.68 17.83
C ARG A 205 4.12 10.56 16.30
N GLU A 206 3.70 9.42 15.75
CA GLU A 206 3.64 9.22 14.30
C GLU A 206 2.56 10.10 13.64
N ALA A 207 1.43 10.31 14.29
CA ALA A 207 0.41 11.26 13.84
C ALA A 207 0.94 12.69 13.76
N ALA A 208 1.68 13.15 14.79
CA ALA A 208 2.34 14.45 14.77
C ALA A 208 3.35 14.57 13.63
N ARG A 209 4.21 13.55 13.44
CA ARG A 209 5.20 13.51 12.37
C ARG A 209 4.55 13.55 10.98
N ALA A 210 3.47 12.81 10.77
CA ALA A 210 2.74 12.78 9.51
C ALA A 210 2.05 14.12 9.23
N PHE A 211 1.38 14.70 10.23
CA PHE A 211 0.73 16.01 10.11
C PHE A 211 1.73 17.11 9.77
N ASP A 212 2.85 17.17 10.48
CA ASP A 212 3.88 18.20 10.28
C ASP A 212 4.57 18.09 8.91
N ARG A 213 4.69 16.86 8.36
CA ARG A 213 5.25 16.65 7.02
C ARG A 213 4.27 17.05 5.93
N SER A 214 3.02 16.64 6.01
CA SER A 214 1.99 17.00 5.03
C SER A 214 0.60 16.58 5.53
N PHE A 215 -0.28 17.54 5.75
CA PHE A 215 -1.68 17.30 6.05
C PHE A 215 -2.54 17.68 4.83
N TYR A 216 -3.12 16.68 4.16
CA TYR A 216 -3.94 16.88 2.95
C TYR A 216 -5.11 15.89 2.90
N PRO A 217 -6.15 16.11 3.73
CA PRO A 217 -7.28 15.18 3.84
C PRO A 217 -8.14 15.08 2.57
N GLU A 218 -8.17 16.10 1.71
CA GLU A 218 -8.92 16.11 0.46
C GLU A 218 -8.48 14.99 -0.50
N GLY A 219 -7.19 14.62 -0.47
CA GLY A 219 -6.65 13.52 -1.25
C GLY A 219 -7.29 12.17 -0.93
N SER A 220 -7.68 11.98 0.33
CA SER A 220 -8.32 10.74 0.78
C SER A 220 -9.62 10.44 0.05
N SER A 221 -10.46 11.44 -0.24
CA SER A 221 -11.71 11.23 -1.00
C SER A 221 -11.45 10.69 -2.40
N ARG A 222 -10.40 11.18 -3.08
CA ARG A 222 -10.03 10.74 -4.43
C ARG A 222 -9.39 9.35 -4.42
N GLN A 223 -8.56 9.04 -3.44
CA GLN A 223 -8.01 7.68 -3.26
C GLN A 223 -9.11 6.66 -2.96
N LEU A 224 -10.11 7.01 -2.12
CA LEU A 224 -11.24 6.14 -1.83
C LEU A 224 -12.12 5.90 -3.07
N ALA A 225 -12.38 6.95 -3.85
CA ALA A 225 -13.08 6.84 -5.12
C ALA A 225 -12.32 5.94 -6.11
N ALA A 226 -10.98 6.04 -6.17
CA ALA A 226 -10.14 5.18 -7.00
C ALA A 226 -10.25 3.71 -6.61
N ILE A 227 -10.28 3.40 -5.30
CA ILE A 227 -10.48 2.03 -4.79
C ILE A 227 -11.82 1.48 -5.31
N TYR A 228 -12.91 2.21 -5.10
CA TYR A 228 -14.24 1.74 -5.47
C TYR A 228 -14.46 1.66 -6.98
N ALA A 229 -13.90 2.60 -7.74
CA ALA A 229 -14.00 2.59 -9.20
C ALA A 229 -13.23 1.47 -9.87
N SER A 230 -12.17 0.97 -9.22
CA SER A 230 -11.30 -0.08 -9.81
C SER A 230 -11.88 -1.49 -9.69
N GLY A 231 -12.85 -1.71 -8.83
CA GLY A 231 -13.52 -3.00 -8.68
C GLY A 231 -12.63 -4.16 -8.24
N SER A 232 -13.07 -5.37 -8.57
CA SER A 232 -12.41 -6.61 -8.19
C SER A 232 -11.30 -7.01 -9.18
N ARG A 233 -10.21 -7.56 -8.64
CA ARG A 233 -9.07 -8.14 -9.38
C ARG A 233 -9.07 -9.68 -9.34
N ALA A 234 -10.16 -10.29 -8.85
CA ALA A 234 -10.22 -11.72 -8.56
C ALA A 234 -9.97 -12.61 -9.79
N GLU A 235 -10.49 -12.23 -10.97
CA GLU A 235 -10.31 -13.00 -12.20
C GLU A 235 -8.86 -12.97 -12.70
N GLU A 236 -8.21 -11.81 -12.62
CA GLU A 236 -6.83 -11.62 -13.08
C GLU A 236 -5.84 -12.28 -12.13
N LEU A 237 -6.09 -12.22 -10.83
CA LEU A 237 -5.28 -12.88 -9.81
C LEU A 237 -5.20 -14.40 -10.01
N GLN A 238 -6.24 -15.06 -10.53
CA GLN A 238 -6.23 -16.49 -10.86
C GLN A 238 -5.27 -16.83 -12.01
N LYS A 239 -4.89 -15.87 -12.81
CA LYS A 239 -3.99 -16.04 -13.97
C LYS A 239 -2.55 -15.65 -13.65
N LEU A 240 -2.32 -15.11 -12.46
CA LEU A 240 -1.02 -14.55 -12.08
C LEU A 240 0.04 -15.66 -11.98
N GLN A 241 1.21 -15.40 -12.60
CA GLN A 241 2.37 -16.28 -12.55
C GLN A 241 3.50 -15.72 -11.66
N THR A 242 3.37 -14.47 -11.24
CA THR A 242 4.35 -13.80 -10.37
C THR A 242 4.40 -14.48 -9.00
N PRO A 243 5.57 -14.91 -8.52
CA PRO A 243 5.70 -15.46 -7.17
C PRO A 243 5.09 -14.53 -6.14
N THR A 244 4.16 -15.04 -5.32
CA THR A 244 3.34 -14.20 -4.44
C THR A 244 3.39 -14.68 -2.98
N LEU A 245 3.65 -13.75 -2.08
CA LEU A 245 3.50 -13.89 -0.63
C LEU A 245 2.37 -12.98 -0.15
N VAL A 246 1.39 -13.55 0.53
CA VAL A 246 0.33 -12.81 1.20
C VAL A 246 0.57 -12.86 2.70
N ILE A 247 0.62 -11.70 3.37
CA ILE A 247 0.79 -11.57 4.82
C ILE A 247 -0.42 -10.84 5.39
N HIS A 248 -1.01 -11.39 6.46
CA HIS A 248 -2.15 -10.77 7.12
C HIS A 248 -2.09 -10.97 8.64
N GLY A 249 -2.66 -10.03 9.39
CA GLY A 249 -2.73 -10.11 10.85
C GLY A 249 -4.05 -10.71 11.33
N THR A 250 -4.03 -11.43 12.46
CA THR A 250 -5.25 -12.01 13.07
C THR A 250 -6.18 -10.96 13.66
N ASP A 251 -5.64 -9.81 14.06
CA ASP A 251 -6.36 -8.75 14.79
C ASP A 251 -6.90 -7.64 13.87
N ASP A 252 -6.66 -7.75 12.55
CA ASP A 252 -7.09 -6.76 11.57
C ASP A 252 -8.62 -6.73 11.47
N THR A 253 -9.22 -5.60 11.88
CA THR A 253 -10.66 -5.35 11.79
C THR A 253 -11.02 -4.35 10.69
N LEU A 254 -10.00 -3.73 10.05
CA LEU A 254 -10.20 -2.81 8.92
C LEU A 254 -10.35 -3.58 7.62
N LEU A 255 -9.41 -4.48 7.33
CA LEU A 255 -9.49 -5.44 6.25
C LEU A 255 -9.27 -6.82 6.88
N PRO A 256 -10.33 -7.51 7.35
CA PRO A 256 -10.21 -8.79 8.01
C PRO A 256 -9.41 -9.85 7.23
N PRO A 257 -8.77 -10.81 7.92
CA PRO A 257 -7.81 -11.74 7.30
C PRO A 257 -8.38 -12.69 6.24
N ASP A 258 -9.69 -12.79 6.11
CA ASP A 258 -10.36 -13.48 4.99
C ASP A 258 -10.04 -12.82 3.64
N GLY A 259 -9.81 -11.49 3.61
CA GLY A 259 -9.36 -10.78 2.42
C GLY A 259 -7.99 -11.24 1.91
N GLY A 260 -7.00 -11.36 2.82
CA GLY A 260 -5.69 -11.90 2.47
C GLY A 260 -5.76 -13.40 2.13
N LYS A 261 -6.53 -14.16 2.88
CA LYS A 261 -6.78 -15.58 2.59
C LYS A 261 -7.37 -15.76 1.19
N ARG A 262 -8.36 -14.92 0.83
CA ARG A 262 -8.96 -14.93 -0.50
C ARG A 262 -7.94 -14.63 -1.60
N THR A 263 -7.07 -13.63 -1.38
CA THR A 263 -5.98 -13.34 -2.32
C THR A 263 -5.09 -14.56 -2.53
N ALA A 264 -4.71 -15.25 -1.45
CA ALA A 264 -3.86 -16.44 -1.54
C ALA A 264 -4.57 -17.64 -2.20
N GLU A 265 -5.87 -17.79 -2.00
CA GLU A 265 -6.67 -18.85 -2.67
C GLU A 265 -6.76 -18.64 -4.19
N LEU A 266 -6.77 -17.38 -4.63
CA LEU A 266 -6.89 -17.05 -6.05
C LEU A 266 -5.55 -17.16 -6.78
N VAL A 267 -4.44 -16.73 -6.16
CA VAL A 267 -3.13 -16.70 -6.83
C VAL A 267 -2.46 -18.07 -6.82
N PRO A 268 -2.25 -18.70 -7.99
CA PRO A 268 -1.64 -20.02 -8.07
C PRO A 268 -0.24 -20.05 -7.43
N GLY A 269 0.01 -21.02 -6.55
CA GLY A 269 1.32 -21.23 -5.93
C GLY A 269 1.72 -20.17 -4.91
N SER A 270 0.82 -19.28 -4.50
CA SER A 270 1.09 -18.27 -3.47
C SER A 270 1.33 -18.90 -2.10
N THR A 271 2.06 -18.19 -1.25
CA THR A 271 2.22 -18.50 0.18
C THR A 271 1.37 -17.55 1.00
N PHE A 272 0.62 -18.06 1.98
CA PHE A 272 -0.13 -17.27 2.95
C PHE A 272 0.49 -17.36 4.33
N LEU A 273 0.85 -16.20 4.90
CA LEU A 273 1.35 -16.06 6.28
C LEU A 273 0.32 -15.29 7.10
N LEU A 274 -0.38 -15.99 7.99
CA LEU A 274 -1.25 -15.37 8.97
C LEU A 274 -0.46 -15.14 10.26
N VAL A 275 -0.34 -13.88 10.69
CA VAL A 275 0.51 -13.48 11.83
C VAL A 275 -0.38 -13.21 13.05
N ALA A 276 -0.16 -13.97 14.11
CA ALA A 276 -0.86 -13.78 15.37
C ALA A 276 -0.49 -12.44 16.03
N ASP A 277 -1.45 -11.83 16.72
CA ASP A 277 -1.28 -10.54 17.43
C ASP A 277 -0.93 -9.36 16.51
N MET A 278 -1.00 -9.48 15.21
CA MET A 278 -0.84 -8.40 14.23
C MET A 278 -2.22 -7.88 13.81
N GLY A 279 -2.39 -6.58 13.77
CA GLY A 279 -3.55 -5.90 13.20
C GLY A 279 -3.27 -5.37 11.80
N HIS A 280 -3.92 -4.23 11.47
CA HIS A 280 -3.66 -3.47 10.25
C HIS A 280 -2.47 -2.52 10.44
N ASP A 281 -1.39 -3.04 10.98
CA ASP A 281 -0.17 -2.30 11.36
C ASP A 281 1.07 -3.19 11.27
N LEU A 282 2.23 -2.61 11.56
CA LEU A 282 3.53 -3.28 11.61
C LEU A 282 4.13 -3.13 13.03
N PRO A 283 3.68 -3.91 14.01
CA PRO A 283 4.21 -3.83 15.37
C PRO A 283 5.70 -4.16 15.41
N GLU A 284 6.48 -3.33 16.10
CA GLU A 284 7.95 -3.48 16.17
C GLU A 284 8.40 -4.90 16.59
N PRO A 285 7.80 -5.56 17.59
CA PRO A 285 8.19 -6.92 17.98
C PRO A 285 7.99 -7.98 16.90
N LEU A 286 7.11 -7.73 15.92
CA LEU A 286 6.82 -8.66 14.83
C LEU A 286 7.66 -8.40 13.57
N LEU A 287 8.38 -7.28 13.49
CA LEU A 287 9.19 -6.92 12.32
C LEU A 287 10.21 -7.99 11.92
N PRO A 288 10.94 -8.66 12.85
CA PRO A 288 11.87 -9.72 12.47
C PRO A 288 11.21 -10.90 11.77
N LEU A 289 10.02 -11.32 12.23
CA LEU A 289 9.25 -12.39 11.59
C LEU A 289 8.79 -11.97 10.18
N ILE A 290 8.19 -10.79 10.09
CA ILE A 290 7.61 -10.28 8.85
C ILE A 290 8.70 -10.05 7.79
N THR A 291 9.76 -9.32 8.14
CA THR A 291 10.86 -9.04 7.19
C THR A 291 11.65 -10.30 6.83
N GLY A 292 11.78 -11.26 7.76
CA GLY A 292 12.39 -12.55 7.50
C GLY A 292 11.61 -13.37 6.47
N ALA A 293 10.29 -13.44 6.60
CA ALA A 293 9.41 -14.11 5.63
C ALA A 293 9.46 -13.44 4.25
N MET A 294 9.40 -12.10 4.21
CA MET A 294 9.53 -11.32 2.97
C MET A 294 10.87 -11.58 2.28
N ALA A 295 11.98 -11.53 3.03
CA ALA A 295 13.31 -11.77 2.49
C ALA A 295 13.48 -13.20 1.96
N ALA A 296 12.96 -14.20 2.66
CA ALA A 296 12.99 -15.60 2.20
C ALA A 296 12.22 -15.77 0.88
N HIS A 297 11.03 -15.17 0.78
CA HIS A 297 10.21 -15.19 -0.44
C HIS A 297 10.92 -14.53 -1.61
N MET A 298 11.45 -13.33 -1.42
CA MET A 298 12.16 -12.58 -2.47
C MET A 298 13.41 -13.32 -2.94
N LYS A 299 14.21 -13.89 -2.03
CA LYS A 299 15.41 -14.69 -2.38
C LYS A 299 15.04 -15.96 -3.15
N LEU A 300 13.92 -16.59 -2.82
CA LEU A 300 13.41 -17.73 -3.59
C LEU A 300 13.01 -17.31 -5.01
N ALA A 301 12.32 -16.19 -5.17
CA ALA A 301 11.96 -15.64 -6.47
C ALA A 301 13.21 -15.30 -7.31
N GLU A 302 14.25 -14.72 -6.70
CA GLU A 302 15.53 -14.46 -7.39
C GLU A 302 16.21 -15.77 -7.85
N TRP A 303 16.21 -16.80 -7.00
CA TRP A 303 16.75 -18.11 -7.36
C TRP A 303 15.98 -18.75 -8.54
N GLN A 304 14.64 -18.72 -8.50
CA GLN A 304 13.80 -19.24 -9.59
C GLN A 304 14.08 -18.53 -10.91
N ARG A 305 14.18 -17.20 -10.90
CA ARG A 305 14.53 -16.41 -12.09
C ARG A 305 15.91 -16.78 -12.66
N ALA A 306 16.89 -17.01 -11.78
CA ALA A 306 18.25 -17.34 -12.19
C ALA A 306 18.39 -18.75 -12.75
N THR A 307 17.53 -19.68 -12.34
CA THR A 307 17.58 -21.11 -12.71
C THR A 307 16.54 -21.52 -13.76
N GLY A 308 15.58 -20.64 -14.08
CA GLY A 308 14.52 -20.92 -15.06
C GLY A 308 13.45 -21.89 -14.55
N HIS A 309 13.29 -21.96 -13.22
CA HIS A 309 12.28 -22.84 -12.58
C HIS A 309 10.99 -22.09 -12.31
#